data_b00292d25e7ae66c6ba78695656e9a77
#
_entry.id   b00292d25e7ae66c6ba78695656e9a77
#
_cell.length_a   1.000
_cell.length_b   1.000
_cell.length_c   1.000
_cell.angle_alpha   90.00
_cell.angle_beta   90.00
_cell.angle_gamma   90.00
#
_symmetry.space_group_name_H-M   'P 1'
#
loop_
_entity.id
_entity.type
_entity.pdbx_description
1 polymer ?
#
loop_
_entity_poly.entity_id
_entity_poly.type
_entity_poly.pdbx_seq_one_letter_code
_entity_poly.pdbx_strand_id
1 'polypeptide(L)' 'MLKLAKIVDARGYSCPQPVLITKKALEENVHGVEVLVDNNTACMNVKRYMENAGYNVSIEKIEDDDFLVTGTK' A
#
# COMPACT_ATOMS: atom_id res chain seq x y z
N MET A 1 9.33 15.35 13.95
CA MET A 1 9.55 14.87 12.99
C MET A 1 8.45 14.69 12.10
N LEU A 2 8.51 14.58 10.98
CA LEU A 2 7.47 14.54 10.13
C LEU A 2 7.22 13.21 9.59
N LYS A 3 5.98 12.81 9.53
CA LYS A 3 5.67 11.62 8.93
C LYS A 3 5.26 11.96 7.57
N LEU A 4 5.98 11.54 6.59
CA LEU A 4 5.72 11.94 5.24
C LEU A 4 4.75 11.06 4.52
N ALA A 5 4.70 9.78 4.84
CA ALA A 5 3.85 8.87 4.14
C ALA A 5 2.46 8.85 4.75
N LYS A 6 1.46 8.78 3.91
CA LYS A 6 0.10 8.68 4.37
C LYS A 6 -0.26 7.21 4.52
N ILE A 7 -0.97 6.87 5.58
CA ILE A 7 -1.44 5.50 5.79
C ILE A 7 -2.86 5.40 5.29
N VAL A 8 -3.10 4.40 4.45
CA VAL A 8 -4.41 4.16 3.86
C VAL A 8 -4.86 2.76 4.27
N ASP A 9 -6.07 2.65 4.76
CA ASP A 9 -6.60 1.36 5.21
C ASP A 9 -7.41 0.74 4.08
N ALA A 10 -6.89 -0.34 3.52
CA ALA A 10 -7.56 -1.05 2.44
C ALA A 10 -8.02 -2.44 2.89
N ARG A 11 -8.11 -2.66 4.20
CA ARG A 11 -8.57 -3.93 4.71
C ARG A 11 -10.06 -4.10 4.44
N GLY A 12 -10.48 -5.33 4.23
CA GLY A 12 -11.88 -5.63 4.01
C GLY A 12 -12.34 -5.49 2.58
N TYR A 13 -11.44 -5.10 1.69
CA TYR A 13 -11.79 -4.97 0.27
C TYR A 13 -11.19 -6.12 -0.51
N SER A 14 -11.90 -6.56 -1.54
CA SER A 14 -11.36 -7.57 -2.40
C SER A 14 -10.75 -6.93 -3.65
N CYS A 15 -9.86 -7.67 -4.30
CA CYS A 15 -9.23 -7.23 -5.51
C CYS A 15 -10.27 -6.91 -6.56
N PRO A 16 -10.16 -5.81 -7.30
CA PRO A 16 -8.98 -4.96 -7.39
C PRO A 16 -9.06 -3.70 -6.53
N GLN A 17 -9.97 -3.65 -5.56
CA GLN A 17 -10.15 -2.45 -4.77
C GLN A 17 -8.88 -1.96 -4.06
N PRO A 18 -8.09 -2.83 -3.39
CA PRO A 18 -6.88 -2.32 -2.74
C PRO A 18 -5.94 -1.61 -3.71
N VAL A 19 -5.84 -2.11 -4.95
CA VAL A 19 -4.98 -1.47 -5.95
C VAL A 19 -5.54 -0.12 -6.34
N LEU A 20 -6.86 -0.02 -6.50
CA LEU A 20 -7.48 1.25 -6.87
C LEU A 20 -7.33 2.28 -5.74
N ILE A 21 -7.45 1.84 -4.51
CA ILE A 21 -7.25 2.71 -3.36
C ILE A 21 -5.81 3.21 -3.34
N THR A 22 -4.87 2.31 -3.62
CA THR A 22 -3.46 2.67 -3.66
C THR A 22 -3.18 3.67 -4.77
N LYS A 23 -3.77 3.46 -5.94
CA LYS A 23 -3.57 4.37 -7.05
C LYS A 23 -4.02 5.77 -6.69
N LYS A 24 -5.20 5.88 -6.09
CA LYS A 24 -5.70 7.19 -5.73
C LYS A 24 -4.84 7.83 -4.66
N ALA A 25 -4.39 7.06 -3.69
CA ALA A 25 -3.55 7.58 -2.62
C ALA A 25 -2.23 8.09 -3.16
N LEU A 26 -1.65 7.40 -4.14
CA LEU A 26 -0.40 7.84 -4.73
C LEU A 26 -0.57 9.11 -5.55
N GLU A 27 -1.72 9.29 -6.16
CA GLU A 27 -1.99 10.52 -6.90
C GLU A 27 -2.01 11.73 -5.97
N GLU A 28 -2.44 11.52 -4.74
CA GLU A 28 -2.51 12.60 -3.77
C GLU A 28 -1.23 12.75 -2.97
N ASN A 29 -0.42 11.70 -2.90
CA ASN A 29 0.78 11.68 -2.09
C ASN A 29 1.93 11.10 -2.90
N VAL A 30 2.44 11.92 -3.82
CA VAL A 30 3.40 11.41 -4.80
C VAL A 30 4.72 10.95 -4.21
N HIS A 31 5.02 11.35 -2.97
CA HIS A 31 6.28 10.93 -2.36
C HIS A 31 6.19 9.53 -1.75
N GLY A 32 5.00 9.06 -1.49
CA GLY A 32 4.84 7.72 -0.96
C GLY A 32 3.62 7.55 -0.09
N VAL A 33 3.20 6.30 0.07
CA VAL A 33 2.08 5.98 0.94
C VAL A 33 2.34 4.64 1.60
N GLU A 34 1.61 4.38 2.67
CA GLU A 34 1.59 3.09 3.33
C GLU A 34 0.19 2.56 3.21
N VAL A 35 0.04 1.35 2.71
CA VAL A 35 -1.28 0.75 2.49
C VAL A 35 -1.42 -0.47 3.38
N LEU A 36 -2.49 -0.47 4.17
CA LEU A 36 -2.76 -1.57 5.08
C LEU A 36 -3.73 -2.52 4.43
N VAL A 37 -3.34 -3.78 4.30
CA VAL A 37 -4.19 -4.81 3.69
C VAL A 37 -4.27 -6.01 4.64
N ASP A 38 -5.27 -6.85 4.43
CA ASP A 38 -5.51 -7.95 5.35
C ASP A 38 -5.41 -9.32 4.71
N ASN A 39 -4.76 -9.42 3.58
CA ASN A 39 -4.51 -10.73 3.00
C ASN A 39 -3.33 -10.68 2.05
N ASN A 40 -2.78 -11.84 1.79
CA ASN A 40 -1.56 -11.93 1.00
C ASN A 40 -1.77 -11.54 -0.46
N THR A 41 -2.92 -11.87 -1.01
CA THR A 41 -3.20 -11.54 -2.40
C THR A 41 -3.23 -10.04 -2.60
N ALA A 42 -3.93 -9.33 -1.74
CA ALA A 42 -3.99 -7.88 -1.83
C ALA A 42 -2.61 -7.28 -1.63
N CYS A 43 -1.85 -7.83 -0.68
CA CYS A 43 -0.51 -7.37 -0.41
C CYS A 43 0.36 -7.44 -1.66
N MET A 44 0.35 -8.57 -2.33
CA MET A 44 1.17 -8.77 -3.52
C MET A 44 0.72 -7.89 -4.67
N ASN A 45 -0.59 -7.72 -4.83
CA ASN A 45 -1.10 -6.89 -5.90
C ASN A 45 -0.74 -5.42 -5.70
N VAL A 46 -0.84 -4.94 -4.48
CA VAL A 46 -0.48 -3.56 -4.18
C VAL A 46 1.02 -3.36 -4.37
N LYS A 47 1.80 -4.33 -3.91
CA LYS A 47 3.25 -4.27 -4.08
C LYS A 47 3.61 -4.16 -5.57
N ARG A 48 3.02 -5.02 -6.37
CA ARG A 48 3.32 -5.02 -7.79
C ARG A 48 2.94 -3.70 -8.45
N TYR A 49 1.79 -3.17 -8.07
CA TYR A 49 1.35 -1.91 -8.64
C TYR A 49 2.34 -0.79 -8.31
N MET A 50 2.76 -0.71 -7.06
CA MET A 50 3.67 0.34 -6.65
C MET A 50 5.03 0.19 -7.33
N GLU A 51 5.53 -1.04 -7.45
CA GLU A 51 6.81 -1.25 -8.12
C GLU A 51 6.75 -0.83 -9.58
N ASN A 52 5.64 -1.14 -10.24
CA ASN A 52 5.47 -0.74 -11.63
C ASN A 52 5.34 0.77 -11.78
N ALA A 53 4.93 1.44 -10.73
CA ALA A 53 4.80 2.89 -10.75
C ALA A 53 6.10 3.58 -10.37
N GLY A 54 7.15 2.81 -10.11
CA GLY A 54 8.46 3.40 -9.84
C GLY A 54 8.76 3.64 -8.37
N TYR A 55 8.01 3.01 -7.48
CA TYR A 55 8.24 3.19 -6.05
C TYR A 55 9.08 2.07 -5.48
N ASN A 56 9.81 2.37 -4.43
CA ASN A 56 10.52 1.36 -3.66
C ASN A 56 9.53 0.83 -2.64
N VAL A 57 9.32 -0.48 -2.64
CA VAL A 57 8.27 -1.08 -1.83
C VAL A 57 8.85 -1.99 -0.76
N SER A 58 8.33 -1.85 0.45
CA SER A 58 8.65 -2.80 1.51
C SER A 58 7.36 -3.24 2.16
N ILE A 59 7.37 -4.43 2.71
CA ILE A 59 6.20 -5.05 3.30
C ILE A 59 6.53 -5.41 4.74
N GLU A 60 5.62 -5.06 5.64
CA GLU A 60 5.78 -5.41 7.04
C GLU A 60 4.53 -6.12 7.50
N LYS A 61 4.68 -7.28 8.11
CA LYS A 61 3.55 -7.98 8.67
C LYS A 61 3.27 -7.39 10.03
N ILE A 62 2.06 -6.90 10.25
CA ILE A 62 1.75 -6.20 11.48
C ILE A 62 1.10 -7.09 12.52
N GLU A 63 0.05 -7.77 12.15
CA GLU A 63 -0.62 -8.66 13.07
C GLU A 63 -0.92 -9.92 12.32
N ASP A 64 -1.83 -10.72 12.82
CA ASP A 64 -2.03 -12.06 12.28
C ASP A 64 -2.01 -12.12 10.78
N ASP A 65 -2.88 -11.37 10.13
CA ASP A 65 -3.00 -11.44 8.69
C ASP A 65 -2.91 -10.07 8.04
N ASP A 66 -2.53 -9.06 8.80
CA ASP A 66 -2.46 -7.70 8.24
C ASP A 66 -1.04 -7.42 7.76
N PHE A 67 -0.95 -6.72 6.64
CA PHE A 67 0.34 -6.35 6.07
C PHE A 67 0.33 -4.86 5.79
N LEU A 68 1.44 -4.21 6.06
CA LEU A 68 1.61 -2.81 5.71
C LEU A 68 2.56 -2.74 4.53
N VAL A 69 2.06 -2.28 3.41
CA VAL A 69 2.85 -2.17 2.19
C VAL A 69 3.25 -0.71 2.03
N THR A 70 4.54 -0.44 2.16
CA THR A 70 5.05 0.92 2.12
C THR A 70 5.72 1.17 0.79
N GLY A 71 5.27 2.20 0.08
CA GLY A 71 5.91 2.60 -1.17
C GLY A 71 6.47 3.99 -1.01
N THR A 72 7.73 4.20 -1.35
CA THR A 72 8.37 5.50 -1.26
C THR A 72 9.17 5.76 -2.53
N LYS A 73 9.37 7.03 -2.81
CA LYS A 73 10.19 7.43 -3.95
C LYS A 73 11.44 8.13 -3.53
#